data_e2afd5739e6267dc17f5525281c5db1e
#
_entry.id   e2afd5739e6267dc17f5525281c5db1e
#
_cell.length_a   1.000
_cell.length_b   1.000
_cell.length_c   1.000
_cell.angle_alpha   90.00
_cell.angle_beta   90.00
_cell.angle_gamma   90.00
#
_symmetry.space_group_name_H-M   'P 1'
#
loop_
_entity.id
_entity.type
_entity.pdbx_description
1 polymer ?
#
loop_
_entity_poly.entity_id
_entity_poly.type
_entity_poly.pdbx_seq_one_letter_code
_entity_poly.pdbx_strand_id
1 'polypeptide(L)'
;MNLLQRQTTWILLLISGILPAVGCGPAGASRVQVHGTVTHGGRPIPAGEMIFEPDPERDNSGPQGRAIIKNGQYRTAAGKGSVAGPVVVRVEAYDGQPHRESPRGIAMFPPYLLKLDLPDSDSEQNIDVPASHGHTPPPH
;
A
#
# COMPACT_ATOMS: atom_id res chain seq x y z
N MET A 1 70.95 -5.64 -13.56
CA MET A 1 69.61 -5.43 -13.01
C MET A 1 69.04 -6.80 -12.68
N ASN A 2 68.93 -7.11 -11.40
CA ASN A 2 68.64 -8.46 -10.91
C ASN A 2 67.14 -8.83 -11.13
N LEU A 3 66.92 -10.04 -11.57
CA LEU A 3 65.60 -10.67 -11.79
C LEU A 3 64.66 -10.55 -10.58
N LEU A 4 65.20 -10.42 -9.37
CA LEU A 4 64.47 -10.23 -8.13
C LEU A 4 63.77 -8.85 -8.03
N GLN A 5 64.26 -7.81 -8.70
CA GLN A 5 63.68 -6.48 -8.69
C GLN A 5 62.51 -6.31 -9.64
N ARG A 6 62.40 -7.19 -10.64
CA ARG A 6 61.26 -7.22 -11.58
C ARG A 6 60.04 -7.94 -11.02
N GLN A 7 60.25 -8.84 -10.08
CA GLN A 7 59.14 -9.60 -9.47
C GLN A 7 58.33 -8.78 -8.46
N THR A 8 58.99 -7.82 -7.76
CA THR A 8 58.33 -6.99 -6.74
C THR A 8 57.43 -5.92 -7.35
N THR A 9 57.71 -5.45 -8.58
CA THR A 9 56.92 -4.40 -9.23
C THR A 9 55.56 -4.93 -9.77
N TRP A 10 55.46 -6.22 -10.07
CA TRP A 10 54.23 -6.81 -10.58
C TRP A 10 53.23 -7.18 -9.48
N ILE A 11 53.68 -7.42 -8.27
CA ILE A 11 52.84 -7.80 -7.13
C ILE A 11 52.09 -6.55 -6.56
N LEU A 12 52.65 -5.36 -6.72
CA LEU A 12 52.04 -4.09 -6.25
C LEU A 12 50.93 -3.56 -7.17
N LEU A 13 50.80 -4.07 -8.41
CA LEU A 13 49.79 -3.63 -9.38
C LEU A 13 48.49 -4.45 -9.33
N LEU A 14 48.44 -5.55 -8.56
CA LEU A 14 47.27 -6.45 -8.49
C LEU A 14 46.35 -6.20 -7.27
N ILE A 15 46.70 -5.25 -6.39
CA ILE A 15 45.91 -4.96 -5.19
C ILE A 15 44.95 -3.74 -5.38
N SER A 16 44.99 -3.10 -6.56
CA SER A 16 44.20 -1.89 -6.84
C SER A 16 42.93 -2.21 -7.64
N GLY A 17 41.99 -2.95 -7.09
CA GLY A 17 40.82 -3.30 -7.88
C GLY A 17 39.57 -3.80 -7.16
N ILE A 18 39.50 -3.78 -5.84
CA ILE A 18 38.26 -4.15 -5.13
C ILE A 18 37.79 -2.95 -4.33
N LEU A 19 37.19 -1.94 -5.02
CA LEU A 19 36.27 -1.03 -4.37
C LEU A 19 34.95 -1.80 -4.18
N PRO A 20 34.47 -2.00 -2.94
CA PRO A 20 33.11 -2.45 -2.72
C PRO A 20 32.21 -1.31 -3.24
N ALA A 21 31.49 -1.57 -4.32
CA ALA A 21 30.36 -0.75 -4.71
C ALA A 21 29.31 -0.87 -3.59
N VAL A 22 29.38 0.04 -2.62
CA VAL A 22 28.30 0.25 -1.66
C VAL A 22 27.14 0.81 -2.50
N GLY A 23 26.30 -0.08 -3.00
CA GLY A 23 25.06 0.28 -3.66
C GLY A 23 24.11 0.89 -2.63
N CYS A 24 24.18 2.20 -2.42
CA CYS A 24 23.07 2.96 -1.87
C CYS A 24 21.95 2.96 -2.90
N GLY A 25 21.17 1.87 -2.94
CA GLY A 25 19.85 1.94 -3.53
C GLY A 25 19.03 2.95 -2.71
N PRO A 26 18.15 3.78 -3.33
CA PRO A 26 17.26 4.64 -2.57
C PRO A 26 16.48 3.74 -1.61
N ALA A 27 16.56 4.04 -0.31
CA ALA A 27 15.74 3.38 0.69
C ALA A 27 14.29 3.59 0.26
N GLY A 28 13.60 2.51 -0.12
CA GLY A 28 12.19 2.59 -0.50
C GLY A 28 11.41 3.24 0.65
N ALA A 29 10.40 4.06 0.32
CA ALA A 29 9.57 4.69 1.32
C ALA A 29 9.10 3.66 2.35
N SER A 30 9.29 3.97 3.64
CA SER A 30 8.83 3.10 4.73
C SER A 30 7.32 2.90 4.60
N ARG A 31 6.88 1.64 4.59
CA ARG A 31 5.47 1.28 4.48
C ARG A 31 4.94 0.82 5.82
N VAL A 32 3.82 1.41 6.22
CA VAL A 32 3.07 1.03 7.41
C VAL A 32 1.94 0.07 7.04
N GLN A 33 1.70 -0.95 7.85
CA GLN A 33 0.55 -1.82 7.67
C GLN A 33 -0.70 -1.17 8.23
N VAL A 34 -1.81 -1.33 7.51
CA VAL A 34 -3.11 -0.85 7.94
C VAL A 34 -4.07 -2.03 8.00
N HIS A 35 -4.81 -2.12 9.09
CA HIS A 35 -5.83 -3.15 9.29
C HIS A 35 -7.03 -2.56 10.04
N GLY A 36 -8.11 -3.29 10.08
CA GLY A 36 -9.29 -2.84 10.81
C GLY A 36 -10.58 -3.44 10.29
N THR A 37 -11.68 -2.79 10.63
CA THR A 37 -13.02 -3.14 10.17
C THR A 37 -13.54 -2.12 9.17
N VAL A 38 -14.40 -2.58 8.26
CA VAL A 38 -15.10 -1.72 7.33
C VAL A 38 -16.57 -2.11 7.24
N THR A 39 -17.43 -1.14 7.43
CA THR A 39 -18.89 -1.31 7.45
C THR A 39 -19.58 -0.36 6.48
N HIS A 40 -20.82 -0.65 6.14
CA HIS A 40 -21.73 0.24 5.41
C HIS A 40 -23.00 0.42 6.25
N GLY A 41 -23.17 1.62 6.82
CA GLY A 41 -24.24 1.89 7.76
C GLY A 41 -24.24 0.95 8.96
N GLY A 42 -23.06 0.68 9.52
CA GLY A 42 -22.85 -0.23 10.64
C GLY A 42 -22.89 -1.73 10.30
N ARG A 43 -23.14 -2.11 9.04
CA ARG A 43 -23.16 -3.54 8.61
C ARG A 43 -21.83 -3.90 7.95
N PRO A 44 -21.21 -5.05 8.32
CA PRO A 44 -19.97 -5.48 7.70
C PRO A 44 -20.08 -5.60 6.17
N ILE A 45 -19.11 -5.08 5.44
CA ILE A 45 -19.02 -5.22 3.99
C ILE A 45 -18.57 -6.66 3.68
N PRO A 46 -19.33 -7.48 2.92
CA PRO A 46 -19.01 -8.90 2.73
C PRO A 46 -17.72 -9.12 1.96
N ALA A 47 -17.51 -8.37 0.87
CA ALA A 47 -16.37 -8.49 -0.02
C ALA A 47 -16.00 -7.13 -0.59
N GLY A 48 -14.72 -6.93 -0.92
CA GLY A 48 -14.29 -5.68 -1.52
C GLY A 48 -12.79 -5.49 -1.53
N GLU A 49 -12.41 -4.25 -1.76
CA GLU A 49 -11.02 -3.82 -1.76
C GLU A 49 -10.90 -2.42 -1.15
N MET A 50 -9.83 -2.21 -0.41
CA MET A 50 -9.43 -0.90 0.07
C MET A 50 -8.10 -0.52 -0.56
N ILE A 51 -8.03 0.70 -1.06
CA ILE A 51 -6.83 1.27 -1.68
C ILE A 51 -6.46 2.52 -0.90
N PHE A 52 -5.23 2.57 -0.40
CA PHE A 52 -4.66 3.69 0.35
C PHE A 52 -3.70 4.42 -0.59
N GLU A 53 -4.13 5.55 -1.14
CA GLU A 53 -3.33 6.36 -2.07
C GLU A 53 -2.72 7.54 -1.30
N PRO A 54 -1.39 7.75 -1.34
CA PRO A 54 -0.80 8.98 -0.80
C PRO A 54 -1.47 10.20 -1.39
N ASP A 55 -1.79 11.22 -0.56
CA ASP A 55 -2.50 12.43 -0.99
C ASP A 55 -1.51 13.49 -1.49
N PRO A 56 -1.34 13.66 -2.82
CA PRO A 56 -0.39 14.64 -3.35
C PRO A 56 -0.84 16.09 -3.11
N GLU A 57 -2.13 16.33 -2.87
CA GLU A 57 -2.64 17.67 -2.52
C GLU A 57 -2.17 18.09 -1.11
N ARG A 58 -1.72 17.14 -0.29
CA ARG A 58 -1.20 17.33 1.06
C ARG A 58 0.27 16.91 1.18
N ASP A 59 1.04 17.06 0.08
CA ASP A 59 2.48 16.81 0.01
C ASP A 59 2.91 15.38 0.38
N ASN A 60 2.01 14.38 0.23
CA ASN A 60 2.35 12.98 0.42
C ASN A 60 2.48 12.25 -0.92
N SER A 61 3.53 11.45 -1.05
CA SER A 61 3.80 10.70 -2.27
C SER A 61 4.43 9.34 -1.94
N GLY A 62 4.33 8.42 -2.88
CA GLY A 62 4.91 7.09 -2.73
C GLY A 62 3.96 5.99 -3.22
N PRO A 63 4.31 4.74 -2.93
CA PRO A 63 3.49 3.62 -3.38
C PRO A 63 2.18 3.51 -2.59
N GLN A 64 1.10 3.20 -3.30
CA GLN A 64 -0.19 2.90 -2.70
C GLN A 64 -0.17 1.58 -1.91
N GLY A 65 -1.00 1.49 -0.88
CA GLY A 65 -1.32 0.26 -0.16
C GLY A 65 -2.64 -0.35 -0.66
N ARG A 66 -2.78 -1.68 -0.54
CA ARG A 66 -4.01 -2.40 -0.87
C ARG A 66 -4.36 -3.42 0.19
N ALA A 67 -5.65 -3.59 0.44
CA ALA A 67 -6.18 -4.63 1.31
C ALA A 67 -7.48 -5.19 0.72
N ILE A 68 -7.65 -6.50 0.85
CA ILE A 68 -8.90 -7.18 0.46
C ILE A 68 -9.84 -7.17 1.67
N ILE A 69 -11.09 -6.81 1.42
CA ILE A 69 -12.15 -6.87 2.41
C ILE A 69 -12.78 -8.27 2.38
N LYS A 70 -12.88 -8.87 3.57
CA LYS A 70 -13.59 -10.15 3.78
C LYS A 70 -14.40 -10.05 5.05
N ASN A 71 -15.72 -10.17 4.94
CA ASN A 71 -16.64 -10.15 6.09
C ASN A 71 -16.40 -8.95 7.03
N GLY A 72 -16.27 -7.77 6.46
CA GLY A 72 -16.07 -6.52 7.21
C GLY A 72 -14.68 -6.33 7.81
N GLN A 73 -13.72 -7.19 7.49
CA GLN A 73 -12.34 -7.05 7.96
C GLN A 73 -11.37 -6.86 6.80
N TYR A 74 -10.30 -6.13 7.04
CA TYR A 74 -9.23 -5.93 6.07
C TYR A 74 -7.85 -5.82 6.74
N ARG A 75 -6.83 -6.15 5.99
CA ARG A 75 -5.42 -5.96 6.36
C ARG A 75 -4.58 -5.87 5.10
N THR A 76 -3.68 -4.88 5.05
CA THR A 76 -2.67 -4.84 4.00
C THR A 76 -1.68 -5.99 4.18
N ALA A 77 -1.18 -6.56 3.10
CA ALA A 77 -0.18 -7.61 3.18
C ALA A 77 1.15 -7.05 3.73
N ALA A 78 1.94 -7.91 4.38
CA ALA A 78 3.26 -7.55 4.93
C ALA A 78 4.14 -6.90 3.85
N GLY A 79 4.72 -5.75 4.15
CA GLY A 79 5.54 -4.96 3.21
C GLY A 79 4.77 -4.34 2.03
N LYS A 80 3.44 -4.46 1.98
CA LYS A 80 2.56 -3.93 0.94
C LYS A 80 1.56 -2.89 1.48
N GLY A 81 1.81 -2.35 2.66
CA GLY A 81 1.04 -1.25 3.23
C GLY A 81 1.18 0.07 2.46
N SER A 82 0.67 1.13 3.01
CA SER A 82 0.80 2.48 2.47
C SER A 82 2.00 3.21 3.07
N VAL A 83 2.39 4.33 2.50
CA VAL A 83 3.26 5.27 3.21
C VAL A 83 2.46 5.98 4.30
N ALA A 84 3.16 6.39 5.37
CA ALA A 84 2.57 7.18 6.45
C ALA A 84 2.15 8.58 5.96
N GLY A 85 1.37 9.29 6.76
CA GLY A 85 0.90 10.63 6.48
C GLY A 85 -0.46 10.68 5.77
N PRO A 86 -0.78 11.80 5.12
CA PRO A 86 -2.06 12.01 4.47
C PRO A 86 -2.31 11.02 3.32
N VAL A 87 -3.44 10.32 3.35
CA VAL A 87 -3.86 9.39 2.29
C VAL A 87 -5.32 9.63 1.91
N VAL A 88 -5.65 9.34 0.67
CA VAL A 88 -7.02 9.15 0.21
C VAL A 88 -7.29 7.64 0.20
N VAL A 89 -8.27 7.21 0.97
CA VAL A 89 -8.71 5.82 1.00
C VAL A 89 -9.90 5.66 0.08
N ARG A 90 -9.81 4.70 -0.84
CA ARG A 90 -10.92 4.29 -1.70
C ARG A 90 -11.44 2.93 -1.27
N VAL A 91 -12.74 2.88 -0.98
CA VAL A 91 -13.44 1.65 -0.61
C VAL A 91 -14.31 1.20 -1.78
N GLU A 92 -14.06 0.02 -2.29
CA GLU A 92 -14.88 -0.67 -3.28
C GLU A 92 -15.53 -1.88 -2.62
N ALA A 93 -16.86 -1.93 -2.61
CA ALA A 93 -17.62 -2.93 -1.88
C ALA A 93 -18.53 -3.75 -2.81
N TYR A 94 -18.62 -5.04 -2.52
CA TYR A 94 -19.41 -6.00 -3.26
C TYR A 94 -20.26 -6.85 -2.31
N ASP A 95 -21.39 -7.35 -2.78
CA ASP A 95 -22.34 -8.15 -1.99
C ASP A 95 -21.83 -9.55 -1.62
N GLY A 96 -20.68 -9.95 -2.15
CA GLY A 96 -20.09 -11.25 -1.86
C GLY A 96 -20.81 -12.44 -2.49
N GLN A 97 -21.77 -12.22 -3.41
CA GLN A 97 -22.50 -13.26 -4.12
C GLN A 97 -21.88 -13.50 -5.50
N PRO A 98 -20.99 -14.49 -5.66
CA PRO A 98 -20.32 -14.73 -6.93
C PRO A 98 -21.30 -15.02 -8.06
N HIS A 99 -21.08 -14.41 -9.21
CA HIS A 99 -21.79 -14.76 -10.44
C HIS A 99 -20.83 -14.80 -11.64
N ARG A 100 -21.33 -15.20 -12.81
CA ARG A 100 -20.51 -15.57 -13.98
C ARG A 100 -19.46 -14.51 -14.35
N GLU A 101 -19.77 -13.22 -14.19
CA GLU A 101 -18.91 -12.13 -14.64
C GLU A 101 -18.16 -11.43 -13.49
N SER A 102 -18.53 -11.72 -12.23
CA SER A 102 -17.90 -11.12 -11.06
C SER A 102 -17.75 -12.12 -9.91
N PRO A 103 -16.53 -12.55 -9.61
CA PRO A 103 -16.27 -13.44 -8.48
C PRO A 103 -16.59 -12.82 -7.12
N ARG A 104 -16.62 -11.50 -7.02
CA ARG A 104 -16.90 -10.74 -5.78
C ARG A 104 -18.37 -10.36 -5.64
N GLY A 105 -19.18 -10.54 -6.69
CA GLY A 105 -20.59 -10.16 -6.70
C GLY A 105 -20.85 -8.80 -7.34
N ILE A 106 -21.99 -8.20 -7.00
CA ILE A 106 -22.43 -6.90 -7.51
C ILE A 106 -21.91 -5.79 -6.59
N ALA A 107 -21.50 -4.66 -7.16
CA ALA A 107 -21.09 -3.49 -6.38
C ALA A 107 -22.26 -2.98 -5.53
N MET A 108 -22.02 -2.79 -4.24
CA MET A 108 -23.03 -2.31 -3.28
C MET A 108 -23.32 -0.82 -3.43
N PHE A 109 -22.30 -0.05 -3.83
CA PHE A 109 -22.37 1.40 -4.01
C PHE A 109 -21.22 1.86 -4.91
N PRO A 110 -21.24 3.10 -5.45
CA PRO A 110 -20.10 3.70 -6.11
C PRO A 110 -18.90 3.80 -5.18
N PRO A 111 -17.64 3.78 -5.67
CA PRO A 111 -16.46 3.88 -4.82
C PRO A 111 -16.57 5.02 -3.80
N TYR A 112 -16.33 4.71 -2.52
CA TYR A 112 -16.35 5.69 -1.44
C TYR A 112 -14.92 6.18 -1.19
N LEU A 113 -14.75 7.50 -1.13
CA LEU A 113 -13.46 8.14 -0.88
C LEU A 113 -13.49 8.86 0.46
N LEU A 114 -12.45 8.66 1.26
CA LEU A 114 -12.24 9.43 2.49
C LEU A 114 -10.77 9.80 2.66
N LYS A 115 -10.50 10.93 3.32
CA LYS A 115 -9.14 11.36 3.65
C LYS A 115 -8.80 10.92 5.06
N LEU A 116 -7.64 10.31 5.25
CA LEU A 116 -7.08 9.90 6.54
C LEU A 116 -5.65 10.41 6.68
N ASP A 117 -5.18 10.46 7.91
CA ASP A 117 -3.77 10.63 8.25
C ASP A 117 -3.27 9.33 8.89
N LEU A 118 -2.40 8.61 8.22
CA LEU A 118 -1.81 7.37 8.74
C LEU A 118 -0.60 7.71 9.63
N PRO A 119 -0.50 7.11 10.82
CA PRO A 119 0.71 7.24 11.64
C PRO A 119 1.91 6.61 10.94
N ASP A 120 3.11 6.89 11.44
CA ASP A 120 4.38 6.33 10.95
C ASP A 120 4.65 4.89 11.43
N SER A 121 3.66 4.25 12.00
CA SER A 121 3.66 2.87 12.48
C SER A 121 2.43 2.11 12.00
N ASP A 122 2.46 0.79 12.09
CA ASP A 122 1.31 -0.06 11.81
C ASP A 122 0.12 0.37 12.67
N SER A 123 -1.07 0.46 12.06
CA SER A 123 -2.24 1.04 12.72
C SER A 123 -3.54 0.35 12.39
N GLU A 124 -4.47 0.45 13.33
CA GLU A 124 -5.87 0.05 13.14
C GLU A 124 -6.69 1.26 12.70
N GLN A 125 -7.42 1.10 11.59
CA GLN A 125 -8.31 2.12 11.03
C GLN A 125 -9.68 1.48 10.79
N ASN A 126 -10.66 1.85 11.61
CA ASN A 126 -12.03 1.36 11.47
C ASN A 126 -12.85 2.37 10.67
N ILE A 127 -13.49 1.92 9.60
CA ILE A 127 -14.17 2.79 8.63
C ILE A 127 -15.63 2.37 8.52
N ASP A 128 -16.55 3.34 8.67
CA ASP A 128 -17.95 3.16 8.33
C ASP A 128 -18.31 4.02 7.12
N VAL A 129 -18.71 3.38 6.04
CA VAL A 129 -19.28 4.05 4.87
C VAL A 129 -20.72 4.41 5.21
N PRO A 130 -21.12 5.69 5.13
CA PRO A 130 -22.48 6.09 5.46
C PRO A 130 -23.53 5.33 4.66
N ALA A 131 -24.62 4.92 5.29
CA ALA A 131 -25.72 4.22 4.62
C ALA A 131 -26.35 5.03 3.47
N SER A 132 -26.23 6.35 3.52
CA SER A 132 -26.71 7.27 2.46
C SER A 132 -25.81 7.25 1.22
N HIS A 133 -24.56 6.74 1.32
CA HIS A 133 -23.66 6.68 0.18
C HIS A 133 -24.20 5.67 -0.85
N GLY A 134 -24.39 6.10 -2.08
CA GLY A 134 -24.97 5.29 -3.15
C GLY A 134 -26.49 5.35 -3.25
N HIS A 135 -27.18 5.99 -2.31
CA HIS A 135 -28.58 6.32 -2.47
C HIS A 135 -28.73 7.61 -3.30
N THR A 136 -29.21 7.47 -4.53
CA THR A 136 -29.73 8.63 -5.28
C THR A 136 -31.10 8.93 -4.70
N PRO A 137 -31.36 10.14 -4.14
CA PRO A 137 -32.73 10.50 -3.72
C PRO A 137 -33.66 10.37 -4.91
N PRO A 138 -34.93 9.92 -4.71
CA PRO A 138 -35.88 9.92 -5.79
C PRO A 138 -36.06 11.35 -6.32
N PRO A 139 -36.25 11.55 -7.63
CA PRO A 139 -36.53 12.87 -8.21
C PRO A 139 -37.86 13.38 -7.63
N HIS A 140 -37.82 14.61 -7.12
CA HIS A 140 -39.00 15.34 -6.63
C HIS A 140 -39.88 15.79 -7.79
#